data_f4c6a812f68cf1b8c40f9d2d4e6e2026
#
_entry.id   f4c6a812f68cf1b8c40f9d2d4e6e2026
#
_cell.length_a   1.000
_cell.length_b   1.000
_cell.length_c   1.000
_cell.angle_alpha   90.00
_cell.angle_beta   90.00
_cell.angle_gamma   90.00
#
_symmetry.space_group_name_H-M   'P 1'
#
loop_
_entity.id
_entity.type
_entity.pdbx_description
1 polymer ?
#
loop_
_entity_poly.entity_id
_entity_poly.type
_entity_poly.pdbx_seq_one_letter_code
_entity_poly.pdbx_strand_id
1 'polypeptide(L)'
;GNPFGKNGDFITAPNISILFSEMIAIWTISFWENLKCPEQFNLIELGAGNGEMMKVLINTFNRFPKFKDACNIYILEKSEFLKKLQKENINYKNIKWLKNLNELNKLNNFPSIFISNEFFDALPIKQFIKKERKWYERYVKFNNLKYLEYLDIPFNMHMFQKKIKFKISHKQKFIEYSPLAAKYLEDITNRIKFNDGGILIIDYGYTSEEMKNTLQAISKHKFADVLKNFRDSDITYNLSFNLINQIIKRLGSFSTIMTNQKQFLTKLGILQRGEILSKNMQFYKKADIFFRIKRLID
;
A
#
# COMPACT_ATOMS: atom_id res chain seq x y z
N GLY A 1 15.84 -13.67 -6.83
CA GLY A 1 16.68 -12.50 -6.51
C GLY A 1 15.93 -11.53 -5.64
N ASN A 2 16.58 -10.49 -5.11
CA ASN A 2 15.94 -9.42 -4.37
C ASN A 2 15.16 -8.53 -5.37
N PRO A 3 13.82 -8.40 -5.29
CA PRO A 3 13.03 -7.61 -6.23
C PRO A 3 13.17 -6.10 -6.01
N PHE A 4 13.79 -5.65 -4.91
CA PHE A 4 13.87 -4.24 -4.52
C PHE A 4 15.27 -3.65 -4.69
N GLY A 5 15.33 -2.33 -4.99
CA GLY A 5 16.56 -1.54 -5.09
C GLY A 5 17.09 -1.38 -6.50
N LYS A 6 18.31 -0.80 -6.64
CA LYS A 6 18.91 -0.44 -7.96
C LYS A 6 19.07 -1.63 -8.93
N ASN A 7 19.15 -2.85 -8.41
CA ASN A 7 19.29 -4.10 -9.17
C ASN A 7 18.00 -4.93 -9.20
N GLY A 8 16.90 -4.43 -8.59
CA GLY A 8 15.58 -5.06 -8.60
C GLY A 8 14.66 -4.39 -9.63
N ASP A 9 13.48 -4.98 -9.85
CA ASP A 9 12.50 -4.47 -10.81
C ASP A 9 11.75 -3.24 -10.29
N PHE A 10 11.78 -2.99 -8.96
CA PHE A 10 11.11 -1.85 -8.30
C PHE A 10 12.06 -0.86 -7.65
N ILE A 11 11.82 0.42 -7.92
CA ILE A 11 12.35 1.54 -7.12
C ILE A 11 11.14 2.23 -6.49
N THR A 12 10.83 1.87 -5.25
CA THR A 12 9.72 2.45 -4.49
C THR A 12 10.10 3.80 -3.87
N ALA A 13 9.11 4.60 -3.47
CA ALA A 13 9.32 5.91 -2.87
C ALA A 13 10.29 5.90 -1.66
N PRO A 14 10.25 4.94 -0.72
CA PRO A 14 11.25 4.82 0.35
C PRO A 14 12.69 4.61 -0.15
N ASN A 15 12.86 3.93 -1.27
CA ASN A 15 14.17 3.72 -1.88
C ASN A 15 14.67 4.94 -2.67
N ILE A 16 13.77 5.84 -3.08
CA ILE A 16 14.14 7.10 -3.75
C ILE A 16 14.72 8.07 -2.74
N SER A 17 14.10 8.22 -1.57
CA SER A 17 14.53 9.22 -0.60
C SER A 17 14.12 8.87 0.83
N ILE A 18 15.09 8.98 1.75
CA ILE A 18 14.86 8.95 3.20
C ILE A 18 13.79 9.97 3.61
N LEU A 19 13.72 11.12 2.93
CA LEU A 19 12.75 12.18 3.21
C LEU A 19 11.30 11.71 3.09
N PHE A 20 10.98 10.85 2.14
CA PHE A 20 9.65 10.24 2.05
C PHE A 20 9.29 9.53 3.35
N SER A 21 10.16 8.65 3.82
CA SER A 21 9.93 7.87 5.05
C SER A 21 9.92 8.75 6.30
N GLU A 22 10.75 9.81 6.35
CA GLU A 22 10.68 10.82 7.43
C GLU A 22 9.32 11.52 7.46
N MET A 23 8.73 11.87 6.31
CA MET A 23 7.38 12.47 6.25
C MET A 23 6.31 11.50 6.75
N ILE A 24 6.42 10.22 6.40
CA ILE A 24 5.51 9.19 6.93
C ILE A 24 5.65 9.06 8.46
N ALA A 25 6.86 9.13 8.99
CA ALA A 25 7.09 9.13 10.44
C ALA A 25 6.42 10.34 11.12
N ILE A 26 6.55 11.54 10.57
CA ILE A 26 5.91 12.76 11.08
C ILE A 26 4.39 12.63 11.01
N TRP A 27 3.84 12.12 9.90
CA TRP A 27 2.41 11.83 9.81
C TRP A 27 1.95 10.87 10.92
N THR A 28 2.71 9.81 11.19
CA THR A 28 2.38 8.81 12.20
C THR A 28 2.37 9.43 13.60
N ILE A 29 3.34 10.28 13.92
CA ILE A 29 3.41 11.01 15.20
C ILE A 29 2.20 11.94 15.34
N SER A 30 1.92 12.75 14.31
CA SER A 30 0.77 13.68 14.32
C SER A 30 -0.56 12.92 14.43
N PHE A 31 -0.67 11.72 13.83
CA PHE A 31 -1.86 10.91 13.96
C PHE A 31 -2.03 10.35 15.39
N TRP A 32 -0.94 9.91 16.03
CA TRP A 32 -0.94 9.49 17.44
C TRP A 32 -1.34 10.64 18.37
N GLU A 33 -0.88 11.88 18.11
CA GLU A 33 -1.30 13.07 18.85
C GLU A 33 -2.82 13.32 18.68
N ASN A 34 -3.36 13.14 17.47
CA ASN A 34 -4.80 13.23 17.21
C ASN A 34 -5.61 12.16 17.95
N LEU A 35 -5.02 11.00 18.22
CA LEU A 35 -5.59 9.94 19.08
C LEU A 35 -5.47 10.26 20.60
N LYS A 36 -5.06 11.49 20.95
CA LYS A 36 -4.86 11.94 22.34
C LYS A 36 -3.69 11.25 23.07
N CYS A 37 -2.63 10.96 22.32
CA CYS A 37 -1.39 10.40 22.86
C CYS A 37 -1.62 9.16 23.73
N PRO A 38 -2.24 8.08 23.24
CA PRO A 38 -2.45 6.89 24.06
C PRO A 38 -1.11 6.37 24.60
N GLU A 39 -1.10 5.89 25.86
CA GLU A 39 0.10 5.37 26.53
C GLU A 39 0.68 4.14 25.82
N GLN A 40 -0.18 3.38 25.13
CA GLN A 40 0.21 2.26 24.29
C GLN A 40 -0.62 2.24 23.01
N PHE A 41 0.03 2.04 21.89
CA PHE A 41 -0.62 1.84 20.59
C PHE A 41 0.20 0.90 19.71
N ASN A 42 -0.42 0.38 18.66
CA ASN A 42 0.24 -0.48 17.68
C ASN A 42 0.50 0.31 16.39
N LEU A 43 1.69 0.20 15.86
CA LEU A 43 2.05 0.63 14.51
C LEU A 43 2.28 -0.60 13.65
N ILE A 44 1.51 -0.76 12.57
CA ILE A 44 1.55 -1.93 11.70
C ILE A 44 1.87 -1.51 10.28
N GLU A 45 3.02 -1.94 9.75
CA GLU A 45 3.34 -1.81 8.32
C GLU A 45 2.87 -3.05 7.57
N LEU A 46 2.12 -2.83 6.48
CA LEU A 46 1.64 -3.89 5.59
C LEU A 46 2.63 -4.03 4.42
N GLY A 47 3.35 -5.16 4.36
CA GLY A 47 4.28 -5.44 3.26
C GLY A 47 5.47 -4.49 3.23
N ALA A 48 6.38 -4.60 4.21
CA ALA A 48 7.51 -3.67 4.36
C ALA A 48 8.63 -3.81 3.30
N GLY A 49 8.44 -4.64 2.28
CA GLY A 49 9.45 -4.88 1.25
C GLY A 49 10.82 -5.27 1.85
N ASN A 50 11.86 -4.49 1.60
CA ASN A 50 13.18 -4.70 2.20
C ASN A 50 13.34 -4.10 3.61
N GLY A 51 12.32 -3.42 4.15
CA GLY A 51 12.32 -2.82 5.49
C GLY A 51 12.92 -1.40 5.58
N GLU A 52 13.30 -0.77 4.47
CA GLU A 52 13.92 0.56 4.48
C GLU A 52 13.00 1.63 5.09
N MET A 53 11.71 1.63 4.77
CA MET A 53 10.79 2.60 5.35
C MET A 53 10.72 2.46 6.87
N MET A 54 10.46 1.26 7.39
CA MET A 54 10.38 1.03 8.84
C MET A 54 11.67 1.39 9.57
N LYS A 55 12.84 1.13 8.99
CA LYS A 55 14.14 1.54 9.53
C LYS A 55 14.23 3.05 9.72
N VAL A 56 13.81 3.83 8.72
CA VAL A 56 13.81 5.30 8.78
C VAL A 56 12.78 5.80 9.80
N LEU A 57 11.58 5.19 9.84
CA LEU A 57 10.55 5.51 10.82
C LEU A 57 11.10 5.36 12.24
N ILE A 58 11.69 4.22 12.57
CA ILE A 58 12.27 3.95 13.90
C ILE A 58 13.36 4.97 14.26
N ASN A 59 14.26 5.28 13.33
CA ASN A 59 15.29 6.27 13.52
C ASN A 59 14.71 7.67 13.80
N THR A 60 13.63 8.02 13.15
CA THR A 60 12.93 9.28 13.37
C THR A 60 12.25 9.29 14.75
N PHE A 61 11.58 8.20 15.13
CA PHE A 61 10.89 8.05 16.42
C PHE A 61 11.82 8.16 17.63
N ASN A 62 13.11 7.84 17.47
CA ASN A 62 14.11 8.02 18.52
C ASN A 62 14.24 9.48 19.01
N ARG A 63 13.78 10.46 18.23
CA ARG A 63 13.76 11.88 18.59
C ARG A 63 12.50 12.28 19.36
N PHE A 64 11.55 11.37 19.53
CA PHE A 64 10.25 11.56 20.18
C PHE A 64 10.04 10.50 21.26
N PRO A 65 10.70 10.62 22.46
CA PRO A 65 10.72 9.56 23.46
C PRO A 65 9.34 9.07 23.88
N LYS A 66 8.41 9.99 24.18
CA LYS A 66 7.03 9.62 24.58
C LYS A 66 6.31 8.77 23.54
N PHE A 67 6.41 9.16 22.27
CA PHE A 67 5.84 8.39 21.16
C PHE A 67 6.49 7.02 21.02
N LYS A 68 7.84 6.99 21.08
CA LYS A 68 8.61 5.75 20.94
C LYS A 68 8.25 4.73 22.04
N ASP A 69 8.16 5.20 23.28
CA ASP A 69 7.87 4.34 24.43
C ASP A 69 6.43 3.78 24.39
N ALA A 70 5.49 4.54 23.79
CA ALA A 70 4.11 4.13 23.57
C ALA A 70 3.95 3.14 22.39
N CYS A 71 4.91 3.08 21.45
CA CYS A 71 4.75 2.44 20.15
C CYS A 71 5.16 0.96 20.14
N ASN A 72 4.20 0.07 19.90
CA ASN A 72 4.44 -1.34 19.60
C ASN A 72 4.50 -1.55 18.08
N ILE A 73 5.64 -1.98 17.55
CA ILE A 73 5.87 -2.08 16.11
C ILE A 73 5.63 -3.49 15.61
N TYR A 74 4.85 -3.58 14.53
CA TYR A 74 4.52 -4.83 13.84
C TYR A 74 4.75 -4.67 12.33
N ILE A 75 5.17 -5.76 11.70
CA ILE A 75 5.24 -5.87 10.23
C ILE A 75 4.41 -7.07 9.80
N LEU A 76 3.46 -6.84 8.90
CA LEU A 76 2.74 -7.93 8.23
C LEU A 76 3.54 -8.37 7.02
N GLU A 77 4.15 -9.57 7.10
CA GLU A 77 4.95 -10.15 6.03
C GLU A 77 4.74 -11.67 5.96
N LYS A 78 4.42 -12.16 4.75
CA LYS A 78 4.20 -13.59 4.49
C LYS A 78 5.45 -14.30 3.98
N SER A 79 6.34 -13.57 3.30
CA SER A 79 7.57 -14.11 2.73
C SER A 79 8.63 -14.28 3.81
N GLU A 80 9.01 -15.51 4.09
CA GLU A 80 10.11 -15.77 5.03
C GLU A 80 11.45 -15.19 4.53
N PHE A 81 11.64 -15.11 3.21
CA PHE A 81 12.80 -14.46 2.62
C PHE A 81 12.83 -12.96 2.96
N LEU A 82 11.72 -12.23 2.69
CA LEU A 82 11.64 -10.80 2.99
C LEU A 82 11.72 -10.53 4.49
N LYS A 83 11.11 -11.36 5.30
CA LYS A 83 11.20 -11.27 6.76
C LYS A 83 12.63 -11.38 7.27
N LYS A 84 13.44 -12.28 6.70
CA LYS A 84 14.87 -12.39 7.03
C LYS A 84 15.60 -11.11 6.64
N LEU A 85 15.39 -10.63 5.41
CA LEU A 85 15.99 -9.41 4.91
C LEU A 85 15.62 -8.18 5.76
N GLN A 86 14.34 -8.06 6.15
CA GLN A 86 13.85 -6.99 7.03
C GLN A 86 14.55 -7.02 8.40
N LYS A 87 14.73 -8.20 9.01
CA LYS A 87 15.44 -8.34 10.29
C LYS A 87 16.89 -7.88 10.20
N GLU A 88 17.57 -8.22 9.12
CA GLU A 88 18.95 -7.79 8.86
C GLU A 88 19.05 -6.28 8.63
N ASN A 89 18.16 -5.71 7.82
CA ASN A 89 18.20 -4.29 7.43
C ASN A 89 17.74 -3.34 8.55
N ILE A 90 16.71 -3.70 9.30
CA ILE A 90 16.13 -2.82 10.33
C ILE A 90 16.95 -2.84 11.61
N ASN A 91 17.50 -4.01 11.98
CA ASN A 91 18.32 -4.23 13.19
C ASN A 91 17.71 -3.61 14.46
N TYR A 92 16.42 -3.86 14.71
CA TYR A 92 15.70 -3.39 15.89
C TYR A 92 14.99 -4.55 16.57
N LYS A 93 15.28 -4.76 17.86
CA LYS A 93 14.86 -5.99 18.58
C LYS A 93 13.36 -6.06 18.88
N ASN A 94 12.68 -4.92 18.96
CA ASN A 94 11.29 -4.86 19.45
C ASN A 94 10.25 -4.84 18.32
N ILE A 95 10.54 -5.46 17.17
CA ILE A 95 9.58 -5.65 16.09
C ILE A 95 9.01 -7.05 16.16
N LYS A 96 7.69 -7.17 15.96
CA LYS A 96 6.99 -8.45 15.82
C LYS A 96 6.49 -8.61 14.39
N TRP A 97 6.79 -9.75 13.76
CA TRP A 97 6.31 -10.09 12.43
C TRP A 97 5.03 -10.91 12.51
N LEU A 98 4.01 -10.47 11.80
CA LEU A 98 2.71 -11.13 11.69
C LEU A 98 2.59 -11.81 10.33
N LYS A 99 2.01 -13.00 10.28
CA LYS A 99 1.64 -13.69 9.02
C LYS A 99 0.24 -13.28 8.54
N ASN A 100 -0.62 -12.87 9.47
CA ASN A 100 -1.97 -12.38 9.20
C ASN A 100 -2.43 -11.42 10.32
N LEU A 101 -3.44 -10.60 10.03
CA LEU A 101 -3.95 -9.61 10.99
C LEU A 101 -4.68 -10.23 12.19
N ASN A 102 -5.15 -11.48 12.10
CA ASN A 102 -5.79 -12.15 13.24
C ASN A 102 -4.82 -12.38 14.40
N GLU A 103 -3.51 -12.47 14.11
CA GLU A 103 -2.48 -12.57 15.16
C GLU A 103 -2.45 -11.31 16.02
N LEU A 104 -2.62 -10.12 15.42
CA LEU A 104 -2.67 -8.86 16.15
C LEU A 104 -3.85 -8.82 17.14
N ASN A 105 -5.01 -9.33 16.74
CA ASN A 105 -6.21 -9.34 17.58
C ASN A 105 -6.05 -10.19 18.85
N LYS A 106 -5.11 -11.13 18.86
CA LYS A 106 -4.78 -11.98 20.01
C LYS A 106 -3.79 -11.33 20.97
N LEU A 107 -3.10 -10.26 20.56
CA LEU A 107 -2.02 -9.66 21.35
C LEU A 107 -2.52 -8.62 22.34
N ASN A 108 -3.37 -7.70 21.90
CA ASN A 108 -3.89 -6.60 22.72
C ASN A 108 -5.03 -5.88 22.00
N ASN A 109 -5.68 -4.96 22.71
CA ASN A 109 -6.76 -4.11 22.21
C ASN A 109 -6.36 -2.61 22.15
N PHE A 110 -5.07 -2.32 21.98
CA PHE A 110 -4.60 -0.95 21.88
C PHE A 110 -5.02 -0.31 20.55
N PRO A 111 -5.15 1.03 20.50
CA PRO A 111 -5.33 1.76 19.26
C PRO A 111 -4.30 1.34 18.19
N SER A 112 -4.68 1.35 16.93
CA SER A 112 -3.82 0.81 15.88
C SER A 112 -3.70 1.75 14.69
N ILE A 113 -2.46 2.09 14.33
CA ILE A 113 -2.10 2.87 13.15
C ILE A 113 -1.52 1.92 12.12
N PHE A 114 -2.14 1.84 10.96
CA PHE A 114 -1.69 1.02 9.86
C PHE A 114 -1.04 1.89 8.79
N ILE A 115 0.07 1.42 8.21
CA ILE A 115 0.74 2.02 7.06
C ILE A 115 0.81 0.99 5.95
N SER A 116 0.40 1.40 4.76
CA SER A 116 0.42 0.60 3.56
C SER A 116 1.02 1.43 2.42
N ASN A 117 2.22 1.06 1.99
CA ASN A 117 2.88 1.68 0.85
C ASN A 117 3.11 0.63 -0.24
N GLU A 118 2.51 0.83 -1.43
CA GLU A 118 2.62 -0.10 -2.57
C GLU A 118 2.36 -1.56 -2.14
N PHE A 119 1.26 -1.79 -1.43
CA PHE A 119 0.87 -3.10 -0.92
C PHE A 119 -0.39 -3.62 -1.61
N PHE A 120 -1.39 -2.75 -1.77
CA PHE A 120 -2.68 -3.16 -2.31
C PHE A 120 -2.61 -3.42 -3.82
N ASP A 121 -1.77 -2.70 -4.56
CA ASP A 121 -1.57 -2.86 -6.01
C ASP A 121 -0.94 -4.21 -6.40
N ALA A 122 -0.24 -4.85 -5.46
CA ALA A 122 0.36 -6.17 -5.63
C ALA A 122 -0.57 -7.34 -5.25
N LEU A 123 -1.77 -7.06 -4.73
CA LEU A 123 -2.69 -8.12 -4.30
C LEU A 123 -3.43 -8.73 -5.49
N PRO A 124 -3.73 -10.04 -5.46
CA PRO A 124 -4.48 -10.70 -6.52
C PRO A 124 -5.83 -10.05 -6.79
N ILE A 125 -6.17 -9.87 -8.06
CA ILE A 125 -7.42 -9.30 -8.53
C ILE A 125 -8.26 -10.29 -9.34
N LYS A 126 -9.54 -10.00 -9.43
CA LYS A 126 -10.48 -10.53 -10.40
C LYS A 126 -10.86 -9.43 -11.38
N GLN A 127 -10.91 -9.75 -12.66
CA GLN A 127 -11.35 -8.84 -13.69
C GLN A 127 -12.72 -9.27 -14.23
N PHE A 128 -13.65 -8.32 -14.31
CA PHE A 128 -14.96 -8.54 -14.89
C PHE A 128 -15.17 -7.59 -16.07
N ILE A 129 -15.65 -8.14 -17.18
CA ILE A 129 -15.81 -7.40 -18.43
C ILE A 129 -17.27 -7.48 -18.85
N LYS A 130 -17.82 -6.33 -19.23
CA LYS A 130 -19.15 -6.26 -19.81
C LYS A 130 -19.05 -6.26 -21.33
N LYS A 131 -19.57 -7.31 -21.96
CA LYS A 131 -19.73 -7.40 -23.41
C LYS A 131 -21.21 -7.29 -23.74
N GLU A 132 -21.58 -6.33 -24.56
CA GLU A 132 -22.96 -6.00 -24.85
C GLU A 132 -23.74 -5.69 -23.54
N ARG A 133 -24.57 -6.60 -23.07
CA ARG A 133 -25.34 -6.44 -21.82
C ARG A 133 -25.02 -7.49 -20.76
N LYS A 134 -24.07 -8.40 -21.05
CA LYS A 134 -23.71 -9.52 -20.17
C LYS A 134 -22.35 -9.30 -19.54
N TRP A 135 -22.20 -9.80 -18.32
CA TRP A 135 -20.92 -9.77 -17.60
C TRP A 135 -20.20 -11.10 -17.72
N TYR A 136 -18.87 -11.03 -17.77
CA TYR A 136 -17.95 -12.15 -17.83
C TYR A 136 -16.84 -11.95 -16.81
N GLU A 137 -16.44 -13.01 -16.10
CA GLU A 137 -15.21 -13.02 -15.31
C GLU A 137 -14.06 -13.47 -16.21
N ARG A 138 -12.95 -12.73 -16.21
CA ARG A 138 -11.78 -13.03 -17.01
C ARG A 138 -10.85 -13.95 -16.25
N TYR A 139 -10.49 -15.04 -16.88
CA TYR A 139 -9.50 -16.01 -16.45
C TYR A 139 -8.32 -16.05 -17.42
N VAL A 140 -7.26 -16.73 -16.99
CA VAL A 140 -6.12 -17.07 -17.83
C VAL A 140 -6.04 -18.57 -17.95
N LYS A 141 -5.88 -19.08 -19.17
CA LYS A 141 -5.70 -20.52 -19.45
C LYS A 141 -4.52 -20.74 -20.39
N PHE A 142 -3.99 -21.97 -20.41
CA PHE A 142 -3.11 -22.40 -21.49
C PHE A 142 -3.93 -22.80 -22.72
N ASN A 143 -3.53 -22.36 -23.89
CA ASN A 143 -4.04 -22.86 -25.15
C ASN A 143 -3.34 -24.17 -25.57
N ASN A 144 -3.75 -24.77 -26.70
CA ASN A 144 -3.17 -26.02 -27.20
C ASN A 144 -1.67 -25.94 -27.51
N LEU A 145 -1.14 -24.73 -27.78
CA LEU A 145 0.29 -24.46 -27.99
C LEU A 145 1.05 -24.12 -26.72
N LYS A 146 0.42 -24.29 -25.53
CA LYS A 146 0.97 -23.96 -24.21
C LYS A 146 1.28 -22.47 -23.98
N TYR A 147 0.68 -21.55 -24.75
CA TYR A 147 0.69 -20.14 -24.47
C TYR A 147 -0.49 -19.75 -23.58
N LEU A 148 -0.31 -18.70 -22.79
CA LEU A 148 -1.39 -18.13 -21.99
C LEU A 148 -2.31 -17.29 -22.86
N GLU A 149 -3.60 -17.43 -22.65
CA GLU A 149 -4.65 -16.61 -23.27
C GLU A 149 -5.76 -16.29 -22.28
N TYR A 150 -6.49 -15.21 -22.54
CA TYR A 150 -7.67 -14.87 -21.74
C TYR A 150 -8.87 -15.77 -22.11
N LEU A 151 -9.59 -16.17 -21.07
CA LEU A 151 -10.86 -16.88 -21.16
C LEU A 151 -11.92 -16.11 -20.38
N ASP A 152 -12.92 -15.58 -21.05
CA ASP A 152 -14.02 -14.86 -20.44
C ASP A 152 -15.21 -15.80 -20.22
N ILE A 153 -15.56 -16.06 -18.96
CA ILE A 153 -16.63 -16.98 -18.55
C ILE A 153 -17.87 -16.18 -18.12
N PRO A 154 -19.10 -16.53 -18.57
CA PRO A 154 -20.32 -15.84 -18.15
C PRO A 154 -20.42 -15.70 -16.63
N PHE A 155 -20.77 -14.50 -16.14
CA PHE A 155 -20.72 -14.17 -14.74
C PHE A 155 -22.02 -13.51 -14.24
N ASN A 156 -22.50 -13.95 -13.07
CA ASN A 156 -23.70 -13.40 -12.46
C ASN A 156 -23.36 -12.19 -11.57
N MET A 157 -23.35 -11.00 -12.18
CA MET A 157 -23.07 -9.73 -11.50
C MET A 157 -24.05 -9.43 -10.36
N HIS A 158 -25.30 -9.84 -10.46
CA HIS A 158 -26.29 -9.63 -9.39
C HIS A 158 -25.92 -10.38 -8.11
N MET A 159 -25.53 -11.64 -8.23
CA MET A 159 -25.07 -12.43 -7.09
C MET A 159 -23.77 -11.87 -6.49
N PHE A 160 -22.87 -11.39 -7.34
CA PHE A 160 -21.65 -10.74 -6.88
C PHE A 160 -21.93 -9.46 -6.08
N GLN A 161 -22.81 -8.57 -6.58
CA GLN A 161 -23.22 -7.36 -5.86
C GLN A 161 -23.87 -7.68 -4.50
N LYS A 162 -24.67 -8.73 -4.40
CA LYS A 162 -25.20 -9.22 -3.12
C LYS A 162 -24.07 -9.62 -2.17
N LYS A 163 -23.06 -10.36 -2.67
CA LYS A 163 -21.91 -10.81 -1.87
C LYS A 163 -21.06 -9.64 -1.37
N ILE A 164 -20.75 -8.69 -2.23
CA ILE A 164 -19.94 -7.51 -1.85
C ILE A 164 -20.76 -6.41 -1.16
N LYS A 165 -22.09 -6.57 -1.09
CA LYS A 165 -23.04 -5.67 -0.42
C LYS A 165 -23.00 -4.23 -0.90
N PHE A 166 -22.69 -3.97 -2.15
CA PHE A 166 -22.88 -2.68 -2.80
C PHE A 166 -23.22 -2.84 -4.29
N LYS A 167 -23.87 -1.81 -4.85
CA LYS A 167 -24.29 -1.80 -6.25
C LYS A 167 -23.16 -1.25 -7.12
N ILE A 168 -22.91 -1.94 -8.22
CA ILE A 168 -22.01 -1.47 -9.26
C ILE A 168 -22.81 -0.65 -10.26
N SER A 169 -22.31 0.52 -10.61
CA SER A 169 -22.96 1.39 -11.59
C SER A 169 -23.19 0.66 -12.91
N HIS A 170 -24.37 0.84 -13.51
CA HIS A 170 -24.70 0.27 -14.83
C HIS A 170 -23.81 0.81 -15.95
N LYS A 171 -23.15 1.96 -15.73
CA LYS A 171 -22.18 2.57 -16.66
C LYS A 171 -20.87 1.81 -16.71
N GLN A 172 -20.51 1.02 -15.68
CA GLN A 172 -19.28 0.25 -15.66
C GLN A 172 -19.24 -0.76 -16.80
N LYS A 173 -18.13 -0.77 -17.53
CA LYS A 173 -17.82 -1.74 -18.58
C LYS A 173 -16.73 -2.72 -18.18
N PHE A 174 -15.96 -2.36 -17.17
CA PHE A 174 -14.83 -3.12 -16.65
C PHE A 174 -14.75 -2.97 -15.13
N ILE A 175 -14.32 -4.01 -14.42
CA ILE A 175 -14.14 -3.98 -12.98
C ILE A 175 -12.88 -4.77 -12.63
N GLU A 176 -11.99 -4.15 -11.86
CA GLU A 176 -10.92 -4.81 -11.14
C GLU A 176 -11.28 -4.84 -9.65
N TYR A 177 -11.30 -6.02 -9.08
CA TYR A 177 -11.69 -6.23 -7.69
C TYR A 177 -10.74 -7.22 -7.03
N SER A 178 -10.13 -6.82 -5.94
CA SER A 178 -9.33 -7.71 -5.09
C SER A 178 -10.15 -8.19 -3.88
N PRO A 179 -10.57 -9.46 -3.84
CA PRO A 179 -11.22 -10.03 -2.66
C PRO A 179 -10.33 -9.97 -1.42
N LEU A 180 -9.00 -10.10 -1.63
CA LEU A 180 -8.02 -10.06 -0.54
C LEU A 180 -7.85 -8.64 0.00
N ALA A 181 -7.81 -7.62 -0.86
CA ALA A 181 -7.80 -6.22 -0.45
C ALA A 181 -9.06 -5.88 0.37
N ALA A 182 -10.24 -6.30 -0.11
CA ALA A 182 -11.50 -6.11 0.63
C ALA A 182 -11.46 -6.77 2.01
N LYS A 183 -10.88 -7.97 2.11
CA LYS A 183 -10.71 -8.68 3.39
C LYS A 183 -9.75 -7.95 4.34
N TYR A 184 -8.62 -7.45 3.84
CA TYR A 184 -7.71 -6.64 4.65
C TYR A 184 -8.39 -5.37 5.15
N LEU A 185 -9.12 -4.65 4.29
CA LEU A 185 -9.86 -3.45 4.70
C LEU A 185 -10.92 -3.79 5.77
N GLU A 186 -11.62 -4.92 5.64
CA GLU A 186 -12.58 -5.38 6.64
C GLU A 186 -11.90 -5.66 7.99
N ASP A 187 -10.81 -6.40 8.01
CA ASP A 187 -10.07 -6.74 9.24
C ASP A 187 -9.51 -5.47 9.92
N ILE A 188 -8.94 -4.56 9.14
CA ILE A 188 -8.39 -3.28 9.64
C ILE A 188 -9.49 -2.38 10.17
N THR A 189 -10.58 -2.18 9.42
CA THR A 189 -11.68 -1.32 9.84
C THR A 189 -12.41 -1.86 11.06
N ASN A 190 -12.58 -3.18 11.17
CA ASN A 190 -13.12 -3.80 12.37
C ASN A 190 -12.24 -3.51 13.57
N ARG A 191 -10.91 -3.64 13.44
CA ARG A 191 -10.00 -3.33 14.55
C ARG A 191 -10.06 -1.85 14.95
N ILE A 192 -10.02 -0.94 13.99
CA ILE A 192 -10.12 0.51 14.24
C ILE A 192 -11.44 0.86 14.91
N LYS A 193 -12.54 0.23 14.50
CA LYS A 193 -13.87 0.48 15.06
C LYS A 193 -13.96 0.14 16.56
N PHE A 194 -13.24 -0.90 17.01
CA PHE A 194 -13.31 -1.36 18.40
C PHE A 194 -12.21 -0.78 19.28
N ASN A 195 -11.09 -0.34 18.71
CA ASN A 195 -9.91 0.03 19.49
C ASN A 195 -9.36 1.42 19.15
N ASP A 196 -10.03 2.19 18.31
CA ASP A 196 -9.51 3.41 17.69
C ASP A 196 -8.31 3.19 16.76
N GLY A 197 -8.02 4.19 15.94
CA GLY A 197 -6.88 4.18 15.04
C GLY A 197 -7.20 4.68 13.64
N GLY A 198 -6.34 4.29 12.69
CA GLY A 198 -6.49 4.65 11.29
C GLY A 198 -5.52 3.91 10.38
N ILE A 199 -5.69 4.11 9.08
CA ILE A 199 -4.79 3.60 8.06
C ILE A 199 -4.39 4.69 7.07
N LEU A 200 -3.10 4.74 6.75
CA LEU A 200 -2.54 5.48 5.63
C LEU A 200 -2.29 4.51 4.48
N ILE A 201 -2.97 4.71 3.36
CA ILE A 201 -2.76 3.95 2.12
C ILE A 201 -2.08 4.86 1.11
N ILE A 202 -0.87 4.50 0.69
CA ILE A 202 -0.10 5.17 -0.35
C ILE A 202 0.09 4.16 -1.47
N ASP A 203 -0.50 4.45 -2.63
CA ASP A 203 -0.48 3.50 -3.73
C ASP A 203 -0.77 4.17 -5.07
N TYR A 204 -0.40 3.51 -6.16
CA TYR A 204 -0.77 3.94 -7.50
C TYR A 204 -2.26 3.74 -7.72
N GLY A 205 -2.94 4.76 -8.25
CA GLY A 205 -4.36 4.62 -8.44
C GLY A 205 -5.03 5.83 -9.08
N TYR A 206 -6.35 5.76 -9.11
CA TYR A 206 -7.19 6.78 -9.70
C TYR A 206 -8.49 6.98 -8.90
N THR A 207 -9.14 8.12 -9.11
CA THR A 207 -10.35 8.53 -8.38
C THR A 207 -11.60 8.60 -9.27
N SER A 208 -11.47 8.31 -10.58
CA SER A 208 -12.61 8.31 -11.49
C SER A 208 -13.66 7.26 -11.08
N GLU A 209 -14.93 7.54 -11.36
CA GLU A 209 -16.02 6.61 -11.09
C GLU A 209 -15.94 5.37 -11.99
N GLU A 210 -15.55 5.55 -13.25
CA GLU A 210 -15.39 4.45 -14.19
C GLU A 210 -14.07 3.70 -13.92
N MET A 211 -14.18 2.40 -13.71
CA MET A 211 -13.02 1.55 -13.54
C MET A 211 -12.37 1.24 -14.89
N LYS A 212 -11.05 1.05 -14.85
CA LYS A 212 -10.22 0.81 -16.03
C LYS A 212 -9.56 -0.56 -15.95
N ASN A 213 -9.12 -1.06 -17.10
CA ASN A 213 -8.20 -2.19 -17.16
C ASN A 213 -6.79 -1.64 -16.92
N THR A 214 -6.27 -1.89 -15.74
CA THR A 214 -4.99 -1.31 -15.30
C THR A 214 -3.94 -2.37 -15.00
N LEU A 215 -4.31 -3.67 -15.10
CA LEU A 215 -3.38 -4.78 -14.88
C LEU A 215 -2.19 -4.66 -15.84
N GLN A 216 -1.01 -4.61 -15.28
CA GLN A 216 0.24 -4.43 -16.00
C GLN A 216 1.32 -5.38 -15.46
N ALA A 217 2.28 -5.69 -16.31
CA ALA A 217 3.48 -6.40 -15.95
C ALA A 217 4.69 -5.49 -16.21
N ILE A 218 5.63 -5.47 -15.28
CA ILE A 218 6.89 -4.73 -15.41
C ILE A 218 8.04 -5.72 -15.25
N SER A 219 8.95 -5.72 -16.23
CA SER A 219 10.18 -6.51 -16.19
C SER A 219 11.34 -5.60 -16.59
N LYS A 220 12.41 -5.58 -15.78
CA LYS A 220 13.60 -4.73 -16.00
C LYS A 220 13.24 -3.26 -16.30
N HIS A 221 12.33 -2.71 -15.49
CA HIS A 221 11.81 -1.33 -15.59
C HIS A 221 11.09 -0.99 -16.92
N LYS A 222 10.59 -1.99 -17.64
CA LYS A 222 9.82 -1.81 -18.89
C LYS A 222 8.50 -2.55 -18.82
N PHE A 223 7.49 -1.99 -19.45
CA PHE A 223 6.22 -2.69 -19.61
C PHE A 223 6.42 -4.00 -20.38
N ALA A 224 5.85 -5.06 -19.85
CA ALA A 224 5.86 -6.39 -20.44
C ALA A 224 4.43 -6.89 -20.68
N ASP A 225 4.29 -7.89 -21.52
CA ASP A 225 3.01 -8.56 -21.74
C ASP A 225 2.70 -9.45 -20.52
N VAL A 226 1.56 -9.19 -19.86
CA VAL A 226 1.10 -9.93 -18.67
C VAL A 226 1.02 -11.44 -18.93
N LEU A 227 0.71 -11.86 -20.16
CA LEU A 227 0.54 -13.27 -20.50
C LEU A 227 1.85 -13.96 -20.94
N LYS A 228 2.85 -13.21 -21.41
CA LYS A 228 4.09 -13.80 -21.93
C LYS A 228 5.17 -13.99 -20.87
N ASN A 229 5.35 -13.01 -19.99
CA ASN A 229 6.49 -12.94 -19.06
C ASN A 229 6.07 -13.00 -17.58
N PHE A 230 4.95 -13.65 -17.27
CA PHE A 230 4.35 -13.64 -15.94
C PHE A 230 5.25 -14.20 -14.81
N ARG A 231 6.27 -15.01 -15.13
CA ARG A 231 7.22 -15.58 -14.15
C ARG A 231 8.35 -14.62 -13.77
N ASP A 232 8.70 -13.73 -14.70
CA ASP A 232 9.87 -12.84 -14.58
C ASP A 232 9.45 -11.37 -14.56
N SER A 233 8.18 -11.10 -14.27
CA SER A 233 7.61 -9.76 -14.24
C SER A 233 6.84 -9.54 -12.96
N ASP A 234 6.92 -8.34 -12.45
CA ASP A 234 6.07 -7.88 -11.38
C ASP A 234 4.73 -7.46 -11.95
N ILE A 235 3.68 -8.10 -11.44
CA ILE A 235 2.30 -7.87 -11.90
C ILE A 235 1.61 -6.98 -10.88
N THR A 236 1.20 -5.80 -11.31
CA THR A 236 0.51 -4.80 -10.49
C THR A 236 -0.73 -4.27 -11.21
N TYR A 237 -1.56 -3.56 -10.47
CA TYR A 237 -2.71 -2.84 -11.02
C TYR A 237 -2.90 -1.51 -10.28
N ASN A 238 -3.55 -0.54 -10.92
CA ASN A 238 -3.83 0.73 -10.27
C ASN A 238 -5.11 0.66 -9.45
N LEU A 239 -5.06 1.08 -8.20
CA LEU A 239 -6.21 1.06 -7.30
C LEU A 239 -7.31 2.03 -7.75
N SER A 240 -8.56 1.56 -7.78
CA SER A 240 -9.70 2.46 -7.76
C SER A 240 -9.94 2.93 -6.32
N PHE A 241 -9.45 4.12 -5.97
CA PHE A 241 -9.68 4.71 -4.65
C PHE A 241 -11.17 4.97 -4.38
N ASN A 242 -11.94 5.18 -5.43
CA ASN A 242 -13.40 5.26 -5.31
C ASN A 242 -14.00 3.93 -4.82
N LEU A 243 -13.55 2.79 -5.38
CA LEU A 243 -13.97 1.46 -4.92
C LEU A 243 -13.54 1.20 -3.47
N ILE A 244 -12.30 1.53 -3.10
CA ILE A 244 -11.80 1.41 -1.72
C ILE A 244 -12.68 2.22 -0.76
N ASN A 245 -12.99 3.46 -1.11
CA ASN A 245 -13.85 4.32 -0.31
C ASN A 245 -15.28 3.75 -0.16
N GLN A 246 -15.84 3.17 -1.22
CA GLN A 246 -17.13 2.48 -1.16
C GLN A 246 -17.10 1.26 -0.24
N ILE A 247 -16.03 0.47 -0.27
CA ILE A 247 -15.82 -0.67 0.63
C ILE A 247 -15.76 -0.19 2.08
N ILE A 248 -14.97 0.83 2.38
CA ILE A 248 -14.83 1.40 3.74
C ILE A 248 -16.16 1.95 4.24
N LYS A 249 -16.87 2.73 3.44
CA LYS A 249 -18.22 3.28 3.81
C LYS A 249 -19.23 2.19 4.15
N ARG A 250 -19.16 1.04 3.47
CA ARG A 250 -20.02 -0.11 3.79
C ARG A 250 -19.71 -0.72 5.16
N LEU A 251 -18.43 -0.69 5.57
CA LEU A 251 -17.96 -1.31 6.80
C LEU A 251 -18.23 -0.47 8.05
N GLY A 252 -18.51 0.82 7.89
CA GLY A 252 -18.86 1.70 9.00
C GLY A 252 -18.72 3.19 8.67
N SER A 253 -18.98 4.03 9.67
CA SER A 253 -18.86 5.48 9.57
C SER A 253 -17.42 5.91 9.84
N PHE A 254 -16.56 5.75 8.86
CA PHE A 254 -15.16 6.18 8.92
C PHE A 254 -14.97 7.51 8.20
N SER A 255 -14.18 8.41 8.78
CA SER A 255 -13.69 9.59 8.08
C SER A 255 -12.61 9.17 7.09
N THR A 256 -12.76 9.57 5.83
CA THR A 256 -11.77 9.29 4.78
C THR A 256 -11.31 10.59 4.15
N ILE A 257 -9.99 10.77 4.05
CA ILE A 257 -9.36 11.89 3.37
C ILE A 257 -8.56 11.34 2.20
N MET A 258 -8.72 11.92 1.03
CA MET A 258 -8.00 11.55 -0.18
C MET A 258 -7.19 12.74 -0.69
N THR A 259 -5.94 12.49 -1.00
CA THR A 259 -5.00 13.50 -1.53
C THR A 259 -4.01 12.82 -2.48
N ASN A 260 -3.31 13.58 -3.30
CA ASN A 260 -2.18 13.05 -4.05
C ASN A 260 -0.88 13.15 -3.25
N GLN A 261 0.12 12.38 -3.65
CA GLN A 261 1.41 12.29 -2.96
C GLN A 261 2.11 13.66 -2.86
N LYS A 262 2.06 14.48 -3.91
CA LYS A 262 2.62 15.83 -3.92
C LYS A 262 2.04 16.70 -2.81
N GLN A 263 0.72 16.82 -2.76
CA GLN A 263 0.03 17.61 -1.74
C GLN A 263 0.31 17.09 -0.33
N PHE A 264 0.29 15.78 -0.16
CA PHE A 264 0.54 15.11 1.11
C PHE A 264 1.95 15.41 1.63
N LEU A 265 2.99 15.14 0.84
CA LEU A 265 4.37 15.34 1.23
C LEU A 265 4.71 16.82 1.41
N THR A 266 4.19 17.70 0.55
CA THR A 266 4.40 19.15 0.67
C THR A 266 3.78 19.69 1.97
N LYS A 267 2.56 19.24 2.30
CA LYS A 267 1.89 19.63 3.56
C LYS A 267 2.63 19.16 4.80
N LEU A 268 3.32 18.02 4.74
CA LEU A 268 4.17 17.49 5.82
C LEU A 268 5.54 18.18 5.90
N GLY A 269 5.88 19.07 4.96
CA GLY A 269 7.10 19.87 5.03
C GLY A 269 8.32 19.24 4.35
N ILE A 270 8.14 18.39 3.32
CA ILE A 270 9.27 17.74 2.63
C ILE A 270 10.26 18.74 2.04
N LEU A 271 9.78 19.88 1.51
CA LEU A 271 10.63 20.91 0.93
C LEU A 271 11.49 21.59 2.01
N GLN A 272 10.88 22.02 3.12
CA GLN A 272 11.56 22.61 4.28
C GLN A 272 12.58 21.64 4.87
N ARG A 273 12.23 20.36 4.97
CA ARG A 273 13.17 19.35 5.43
C ARG A 273 14.37 19.18 4.49
N GLY A 274 14.13 19.23 3.16
CA GLY A 274 15.18 19.22 2.14
C GLY A 274 16.13 20.42 2.28
N GLU A 275 15.61 21.61 2.50
CA GLU A 275 16.39 22.82 2.74
C GLU A 275 17.27 22.71 3.99
N ILE A 276 16.70 22.27 5.12
CA ILE A 276 17.42 22.08 6.38
C ILE A 276 18.58 21.09 6.20
N LEU A 277 18.32 19.94 5.57
CA LEU A 277 19.33 18.91 5.35
C LEU A 277 20.46 19.38 4.43
N SER A 278 20.13 20.19 3.43
CA SER A 278 21.08 20.63 2.40
C SER A 278 21.85 21.91 2.76
N LYS A 279 21.54 22.56 3.90
CA LYS A 279 22.03 23.90 4.26
C LYS A 279 23.58 24.03 4.18
N ASN A 280 24.30 23.02 4.62
CA ASN A 280 25.77 23.03 4.68
C ASN A 280 26.40 22.03 3.69
N MET A 281 25.66 21.60 2.65
CA MET A 281 26.16 20.67 1.66
C MET A 281 26.72 21.36 0.42
N GLN A 282 27.67 20.70 -0.24
CA GLN A 282 28.15 21.11 -1.56
C GLN A 282 27.01 21.10 -2.58
N PHE A 283 27.10 21.98 -3.58
CA PHE A 283 26.05 22.21 -4.57
C PHE A 283 25.49 20.93 -5.19
N TYR A 284 26.35 19.99 -5.60
CA TYR A 284 25.91 18.75 -6.25
C TYR A 284 25.11 17.83 -5.31
N LYS A 285 25.47 17.78 -4.02
CA LYS A 285 24.69 17.00 -3.01
C LYS A 285 23.34 17.64 -2.74
N LYS A 286 23.31 18.97 -2.69
CA LYS A 286 22.07 19.75 -2.59
C LYS A 286 21.18 19.49 -3.79
N ALA A 287 21.71 19.53 -5.00
CA ALA A 287 20.99 19.25 -6.23
C ALA A 287 20.40 17.81 -6.24
N ASP A 288 21.15 16.81 -5.78
CA ASP A 288 20.65 15.42 -5.67
C ASP A 288 19.45 15.29 -4.72
N ILE A 289 19.49 15.95 -3.56
CA ILE A 289 18.35 15.97 -2.62
C ILE A 289 17.10 16.53 -3.32
N PHE A 290 17.21 17.70 -3.95
CA PHE A 290 16.05 18.32 -4.60
C PHE A 290 15.59 17.56 -5.85
N PHE A 291 16.49 16.93 -6.58
CA PHE A 291 16.12 16.01 -7.67
C PHE A 291 15.30 14.81 -7.17
N ARG A 292 15.69 14.21 -6.04
CA ARG A 292 14.92 13.11 -5.41
C ARG A 292 13.57 13.60 -4.90
N ILE A 293 13.51 14.78 -4.24
CA ILE A 293 12.23 15.37 -3.83
C ILE A 293 11.35 15.59 -5.06
N LYS A 294 11.89 16.16 -6.14
CA LYS A 294 11.15 16.39 -7.37
C LYS A 294 10.52 15.08 -7.90
N ARG A 295 11.28 13.99 -7.94
CA ARG A 295 10.75 12.66 -8.36
C ARG A 295 9.61 12.13 -7.47
N LEU A 296 9.50 12.59 -6.23
CA LEU A 296 8.43 12.19 -5.31
C LEU A 296 7.17 13.05 -5.45
N ILE A 297 7.31 14.29 -5.95
CA ILE A 297 6.21 15.26 -5.97
C ILE A 297 5.76 15.67 -7.39
N ASP A 298 6.45 15.28 -8.45
CA ASP A 298 6.00 15.45 -9.84
C ASP A 298 5.15 14.27 -10.29
#